data_c1460d0b716906662af7ae9d85965520
#
_entry.id   c1460d0b716906662af7ae9d85965520
#
_cell.length_a   1.000
_cell.length_b   1.000
_cell.length_c   1.000
_cell.angle_alpha   90.00
_cell.angle_beta   90.00
_cell.angle_gamma   90.00
#
_symmetry.space_group_name_H-M   'P 1'
#
loop_
_entity.id
_entity.type
_entity.pdbx_description
1 polymer ?
#
loop_
_entity_poly.entity_id
_entity_poly.type
_entity_poly.pdbx_seq_one_letter_code
_entity_poly.pdbx_strand_id
1 'polypeptide(L)'
;MLLLRGKKALLKNRQAYLINLKHSILIRIDLLACVKFQINMKQFKKALALACVVSATLVQPFPASAQQKTGFHVLKDIKIASPGGWDYIIVDGADKKIYASHGTQVNILSTTTGDSIGVITNTNGVHGIALAKPFGKGYTSNGRDNSCTAFDLKTNKAIATIPAGTNPDAIFYDSFSKKVYAFNGRSQDATVIDPATDKVVATIPLGAKPETGVSDGKGKIFVNAETTNEMVVIDANTYKVLNRYKIEGGEEPTGLDIDRATNRLFIGCGGNKTMVVMDATNGKNLTKFSIGNCDGVAFDPQLKLAYCSNGDGTMSVIKEVSADQFEFIESVPTELGARTIGVDLVTHHLFLPTAQLEAVAPTAENAHPRPKMVPGTFHVVEVGK
;
A
#
# COMPACT_ATOMS: atom_id res chain seq x y z
N MET A 1 -24.12 5.64 -55.22
CA MET A 1 -25.42 6.36 -55.06
C MET A 1 -26.55 5.44 -54.54
N LEU A 2 -26.37 4.14 -54.43
CA LEU A 2 -27.41 3.20 -53.92
C LEU A 2 -27.40 3.00 -52.38
N LEU A 3 -26.29 3.25 -51.70
CA LEU A 3 -26.18 3.04 -50.23
C LEU A 3 -26.83 4.12 -49.34
N LEU A 4 -27.10 5.29 -49.88
CA LEU A 4 -27.76 6.40 -49.15
C LEU A 4 -29.29 6.33 -49.18
N ARG A 5 -29.89 5.60 -50.11
CA ARG A 5 -31.35 5.40 -50.19
C ARG A 5 -31.86 4.37 -49.17
N GLY A 6 -31.07 3.35 -48.83
CA GLY A 6 -31.47 2.32 -47.87
C GLY A 6 -31.53 2.83 -46.43
N LYS A 7 -30.64 3.73 -46.03
CA LYS A 7 -30.63 4.28 -44.64
C LYS A 7 -31.80 5.20 -44.33
N LYS A 8 -32.30 5.97 -45.34
CA LYS A 8 -33.47 6.83 -45.14
C LYS A 8 -34.79 6.06 -45.01
N ALA A 9 -34.91 4.91 -45.70
CA ALA A 9 -36.10 4.05 -45.60
C ALA A 9 -36.18 3.35 -44.22
N LEU A 10 -35.03 2.92 -43.66
CA LEU A 10 -35.00 2.30 -42.32
C LEU A 10 -35.32 3.28 -41.20
N LEU A 11 -34.92 4.53 -41.29
CA LEU A 11 -35.22 5.57 -40.30
C LEU A 11 -36.70 5.98 -40.32
N LYS A 12 -37.34 6.03 -41.52
CA LYS A 12 -38.76 6.31 -41.60
C LYS A 12 -39.64 5.22 -41.02
N ASN A 13 -39.27 3.94 -41.19
CA ASN A 13 -40.01 2.82 -40.62
C ASN A 13 -39.85 2.74 -39.08
N ARG A 14 -38.70 3.15 -38.53
CA ARG A 14 -38.48 3.19 -37.06
C ARG A 14 -39.31 4.31 -36.41
N GLN A 15 -39.44 5.48 -37.03
CA GLN A 15 -40.28 6.55 -36.50
C GLN A 15 -41.76 6.20 -36.53
N ALA A 16 -42.26 5.55 -37.62
CA ALA A 16 -43.63 5.09 -37.70
C ALA A 16 -43.95 4.01 -36.62
N TYR A 17 -43.02 3.12 -36.35
CA TYR A 17 -43.20 2.12 -35.29
C TYR A 17 -43.29 2.71 -33.90
N LEU A 18 -42.47 3.73 -33.58
CA LEU A 18 -42.46 4.44 -32.31
C LEU A 18 -43.71 5.30 -32.07
N ILE A 19 -44.28 5.86 -33.13
CA ILE A 19 -45.55 6.63 -33.07
C ILE A 19 -46.74 5.69 -32.81
N ASN A 20 -46.79 4.54 -33.46
CA ASN A 20 -47.84 3.54 -33.22
C ASN A 20 -47.75 2.91 -31.80
N LEU A 21 -46.54 2.74 -31.25
CA LEU A 21 -46.36 2.23 -29.89
C LEU A 21 -46.85 3.25 -28.83
N LYS A 22 -46.60 4.54 -29.04
CA LYS A 22 -47.12 5.60 -28.16
C LYS A 22 -48.64 5.72 -28.17
N HIS A 23 -49.29 5.57 -29.33
CA HIS A 23 -50.77 5.57 -29.44
C HIS A 23 -51.42 4.36 -28.74
N SER A 24 -50.80 3.16 -28.86
CA SER A 24 -51.31 1.96 -28.22
C SER A 24 -51.18 2.02 -26.68
N ILE A 25 -50.19 2.72 -26.17
CA ILE A 25 -49.99 2.90 -24.71
C ILE A 25 -50.97 3.95 -24.17
N LEU A 26 -51.22 5.05 -24.90
CA LEU A 26 -52.20 6.06 -24.47
C LEU A 26 -53.63 5.49 -24.41
N ILE A 27 -54.04 4.70 -25.40
CA ILE A 27 -55.41 4.08 -25.44
C ILE A 27 -55.62 3.07 -24.31
N ARG A 28 -54.57 2.40 -23.84
CA ARG A 28 -54.68 1.49 -22.69
C ARG A 28 -54.75 2.19 -21.33
N ILE A 29 -54.23 3.41 -21.23
CA ILE A 29 -54.31 4.20 -19.99
C ILE A 29 -55.72 4.79 -19.81
N ASP A 30 -56.39 5.20 -20.91
CA ASP A 30 -57.76 5.76 -20.85
C ASP A 30 -58.83 4.67 -20.59
N LEU A 31 -58.59 3.39 -20.95
CA LEU A 31 -59.53 2.30 -20.64
C LEU A 31 -59.50 1.84 -19.17
N LEU A 32 -58.40 2.10 -18.46
CA LEU A 32 -58.25 1.78 -17.05
C LEU A 32 -58.85 2.85 -16.11
N ALA A 33 -59.18 4.03 -16.63
CA ALA A 33 -59.75 5.14 -15.87
C ALA A 33 -61.28 5.08 -15.73
N CYS A 34 -61.98 4.18 -16.41
CA CYS A 34 -63.45 4.10 -16.46
C CYS A 34 -64.08 2.98 -15.62
N VAL A 35 -63.32 2.29 -14.76
CA VAL A 35 -63.94 1.38 -13.76
C VAL A 35 -64.16 2.17 -12.48
N LYS A 36 -65.34 2.73 -12.30
CA LYS A 36 -65.80 3.32 -11.05
C LYS A 36 -65.84 2.25 -9.96
N PHE A 37 -64.77 2.10 -9.21
CA PHE A 37 -64.80 1.40 -7.93
C PHE A 37 -65.31 2.39 -6.85
N GLN A 38 -66.56 2.28 -6.45
CA GLN A 38 -67.01 2.95 -5.25
C GLN A 38 -66.44 2.25 -4.01
N ILE A 39 -65.23 2.63 -3.66
CA ILE A 39 -64.60 2.24 -2.40
C ILE A 39 -65.19 3.13 -1.29
N ASN A 40 -65.90 2.51 -0.35
CA ASN A 40 -66.46 3.16 0.81
C ASN A 40 -65.30 3.82 1.62
N MET A 41 -65.29 5.16 1.66
CA MET A 41 -64.22 5.97 2.30
C MET A 41 -63.95 5.63 3.77
N LYS A 42 -64.88 4.99 4.47
CA LYS A 42 -64.70 4.50 5.85
C LYS A 42 -63.79 3.26 5.93
N GLN A 43 -63.82 2.41 4.91
CA GLN A 43 -62.94 1.23 4.86
C GLN A 43 -61.52 1.60 4.39
N PHE A 44 -61.37 2.60 3.50
CA PHE A 44 -60.07 3.11 3.07
C PHE A 44 -59.31 3.79 4.22
N LYS A 45 -60.02 4.56 5.07
CA LYS A 45 -59.37 5.16 6.26
C LYS A 45 -58.92 4.11 7.29
N LYS A 46 -59.62 2.99 7.44
CA LYS A 46 -59.22 1.89 8.34
C LYS A 46 -58.01 1.08 7.75
N ALA A 47 -57.99 0.87 6.44
CA ALA A 47 -56.87 0.17 5.78
C ALA A 47 -55.61 1.05 5.78
N LEU A 48 -55.72 2.36 5.58
CA LEU A 48 -54.60 3.30 5.63
C LEU A 48 -54.03 3.45 7.05
N ALA A 49 -54.90 3.48 8.07
CA ALA A 49 -54.48 3.53 9.47
C ALA A 49 -53.74 2.22 9.89
N LEU A 50 -54.19 1.05 9.38
CA LEU A 50 -53.53 -0.23 9.66
C LEU A 50 -52.20 -0.36 8.94
N ALA A 51 -52.08 0.17 7.71
CA ALA A 51 -50.84 0.20 6.95
C ALA A 51 -49.79 1.13 7.60
N CYS A 52 -50.19 2.25 8.16
CA CYS A 52 -49.30 3.18 8.88
C CYS A 52 -48.79 2.60 10.23
N VAL A 53 -49.57 1.75 10.90
CA VAL A 53 -49.14 1.11 12.15
C VAL A 53 -48.18 -0.05 11.89
N VAL A 54 -48.36 -0.78 10.79
CA VAL A 54 -47.45 -1.89 10.43
C VAL A 54 -46.14 -1.38 9.85
N SER A 55 -46.08 -0.23 9.18
CA SER A 55 -44.85 0.37 8.66
C SER A 55 -44.02 1.07 9.74
N ALA A 56 -44.58 1.44 10.87
CA ALA A 56 -43.86 2.10 11.98
C ALA A 56 -43.08 1.09 12.86
N THR A 57 -43.35 -0.22 12.76
CA THR A 57 -42.70 -1.24 13.62
C THR A 57 -41.54 -1.98 12.95
N LEU A 58 -41.18 -1.65 11.69
CA LEU A 58 -40.12 -2.33 10.95
C LEU A 58 -38.85 -1.48 10.65
N VAL A 59 -38.82 -0.22 11.10
CA VAL A 59 -37.58 0.54 11.15
C VAL A 59 -36.97 0.35 12.54
N GLN A 60 -36.49 -0.86 12.81
CA GLN A 60 -35.45 -1.00 13.82
C GLN A 60 -34.25 -0.21 13.30
N PRO A 61 -33.74 0.80 14.02
CA PRO A 61 -32.43 1.33 13.69
C PRO A 61 -31.49 0.11 13.80
N PHE A 62 -30.93 -0.35 12.67
CA PHE A 62 -29.76 -1.20 12.75
C PHE A 62 -28.80 -0.45 13.69
N PRO A 63 -28.36 -1.07 14.80
CA PRO A 63 -27.32 -0.46 15.59
C PRO A 63 -26.21 -0.14 14.60
N ALA A 64 -25.87 1.15 14.43
CA ALA A 64 -24.64 1.52 13.78
C ALA A 64 -23.60 0.74 14.58
N SER A 65 -23.05 -0.33 13.99
CA SER A 65 -21.96 -1.09 14.58
C SER A 65 -20.90 -0.04 14.81
N ALA A 66 -20.71 0.36 16.05
CA ALA A 66 -19.61 1.24 16.41
C ALA A 66 -18.37 0.53 15.87
N GLN A 67 -17.73 1.09 14.84
CA GLN A 67 -16.59 0.51 14.18
C GLN A 67 -15.57 0.19 15.28
N GLN A 68 -15.33 -1.08 15.51
CA GLN A 68 -14.53 -1.54 16.64
C GLN A 68 -13.10 -1.13 16.36
N LYS A 69 -12.64 -0.09 17.03
CA LYS A 69 -11.26 0.37 16.91
C LYS A 69 -10.32 -0.74 17.36
N THR A 70 -9.17 -0.80 16.74
CA THR A 70 -8.15 -1.83 17.04
C THR A 70 -7.51 -1.65 18.41
N GLY A 71 -7.54 -0.43 18.94
CA GLY A 71 -6.85 -0.05 20.17
C GLY A 71 -5.41 0.42 19.95
N PHE A 72 -4.92 0.43 18.70
CA PHE A 72 -3.59 0.94 18.37
C PHE A 72 -3.50 2.44 18.70
N HIS A 73 -2.38 2.83 19.31
CA HIS A 73 -2.02 4.22 19.62
C HIS A 73 -0.50 4.35 19.76
N VAL A 74 0.01 5.55 19.75
CA VAL A 74 1.43 5.81 20.02
C VAL A 74 1.73 5.47 21.47
N LEU A 75 2.73 4.60 21.68
CA LEU A 75 3.17 4.16 22.99
C LEU A 75 4.33 5.02 23.52
N LYS A 76 5.33 5.26 22.66
CA LYS A 76 6.52 6.07 23.00
C LYS A 76 7.31 6.47 21.77
N ASP A 77 8.23 7.41 21.98
CA ASP A 77 9.24 7.83 21.00
C ASP A 77 10.61 7.30 21.41
N ILE A 78 11.30 6.65 20.48
CA ILE A 78 12.66 6.16 20.64
C ILE A 78 13.60 7.15 19.99
N LYS A 79 14.25 8.00 20.75
CA LYS A 79 15.10 9.08 20.26
C LYS A 79 16.43 8.58 19.72
N ILE A 80 16.87 9.14 18.61
CA ILE A 80 18.14 8.83 17.96
C ILE A 80 18.89 10.14 17.75
N ALA A 81 19.98 10.35 18.47
CA ALA A 81 20.75 11.58 18.44
C ALA A 81 21.81 11.59 17.32
N SER A 82 21.43 11.29 16.08
CA SER A 82 22.33 11.37 14.93
C SER A 82 21.76 12.25 13.80
N PRO A 83 22.59 12.91 12.99
CA PRO A 83 22.12 13.77 11.89
C PRO A 83 21.79 12.96 10.66
N GLY A 84 20.85 13.45 9.82
CA GLY A 84 20.51 12.87 8.53
C GLY A 84 19.00 12.74 8.32
N GLY A 85 18.58 12.48 7.10
CA GLY A 85 17.22 12.08 6.77
C GLY A 85 17.03 10.58 7.00
N TRP A 86 15.79 10.13 7.00
CA TRP A 86 15.43 8.73 7.19
C TRP A 86 14.68 8.19 5.97
N ASP A 87 14.60 6.85 5.88
CA ASP A 87 13.80 6.16 4.89
C ASP A 87 13.27 4.84 5.48
N TYR A 88 13.64 3.68 4.95
CA TYR A 88 13.09 2.40 5.41
C TYR A 88 13.56 2.02 6.83
N ILE A 89 12.72 1.23 7.47
CA ILE A 89 12.94 0.63 8.77
C ILE A 89 12.59 -0.86 8.68
N ILE A 90 13.42 -1.71 9.29
CA ILE A 90 13.18 -3.15 9.38
C ILE A 90 13.18 -3.57 10.84
N VAL A 91 12.23 -4.41 11.22
CA VAL A 91 12.14 -4.98 12.57
C VAL A 91 12.44 -6.47 12.53
N ASP A 92 13.41 -6.89 13.30
CA ASP A 92 13.72 -8.28 13.59
C ASP A 92 13.22 -8.61 15.00
N GLY A 93 11.95 -8.97 15.11
CA GLY A 93 11.31 -9.29 16.40
C GLY A 93 11.97 -10.50 17.09
N ALA A 94 12.46 -11.48 16.33
CA ALA A 94 13.13 -12.65 16.90
C ALA A 94 14.45 -12.30 17.61
N ASP A 95 15.24 -11.38 17.04
CA ASP A 95 16.49 -10.89 17.62
C ASP A 95 16.31 -9.58 18.40
N LYS A 96 15.06 -9.11 18.53
CA LYS A 96 14.66 -7.88 19.26
C LYS A 96 15.41 -6.64 18.78
N LYS A 97 15.54 -6.48 17.45
CA LYS A 97 16.28 -5.39 16.81
C LYS A 97 15.42 -4.59 15.83
N ILE A 98 15.64 -3.29 15.84
CA ILE A 98 15.16 -2.37 14.82
C ILE A 98 16.38 -1.89 14.05
N TYR A 99 16.30 -1.87 12.72
CA TYR A 99 17.29 -1.27 11.84
C TYR A 99 16.63 -0.08 11.13
N ALA A 100 17.06 1.14 11.47
CA ALA A 100 16.53 2.37 10.91
C ALA A 100 17.59 3.06 10.04
N SER A 101 17.28 3.26 8.76
CA SER A 101 18.15 4.02 7.86
C SER A 101 18.20 5.49 8.26
N HIS A 102 19.42 6.08 8.29
CA HIS A 102 19.59 7.45 8.72
C HIS A 102 20.78 8.16 8.02
N GLY A 103 20.51 8.73 6.87
CA GLY A 103 21.49 9.52 6.13
C GLY A 103 22.67 8.73 5.59
N THR A 104 23.71 8.55 6.38
CA THR A 104 24.95 7.84 6.01
C THR A 104 25.23 6.62 6.86
N GLN A 105 24.24 6.20 7.65
CA GLN A 105 24.36 5.08 8.58
C GLN A 105 23.00 4.38 8.80
N VAL A 106 23.06 3.17 9.37
CA VAL A 106 21.87 2.49 9.89
C VAL A 106 21.99 2.42 11.41
N ASN A 107 21.03 2.98 12.12
CA ASN A 107 20.95 2.86 13.57
C ASN A 107 20.30 1.53 13.94
N ILE A 108 20.87 0.80 14.88
CA ILE A 108 20.34 -0.46 15.40
C ILE A 108 19.88 -0.22 16.84
N LEU A 109 18.58 -0.46 17.08
CA LEU A 109 17.94 -0.22 18.37
C LEU A 109 17.37 -1.54 18.92
N SER A 110 17.25 -1.61 20.24
CA SER A 110 16.53 -2.68 20.92
C SER A 110 15.02 -2.45 20.84
N THR A 111 14.22 -3.42 20.36
CA THR A 111 12.75 -3.31 20.44
C THR A 111 12.22 -3.29 21.87
N THR A 112 12.98 -3.84 22.82
CA THR A 112 12.57 -3.95 24.23
C THR A 112 12.78 -2.65 25.00
N THR A 113 13.98 -2.06 24.88
CA THR A 113 14.36 -0.88 25.69
C THR A 113 14.35 0.42 24.88
N GLY A 114 14.47 0.36 23.56
CA GLY A 114 14.69 1.51 22.69
C GLY A 114 16.15 1.97 22.64
N ASP A 115 17.05 1.35 23.41
CA ASP A 115 18.46 1.74 23.45
C ASP A 115 19.16 1.47 22.12
N SER A 116 20.13 2.32 21.78
CA SER A 116 21.05 2.06 20.66
C SER A 116 21.99 0.91 21.01
N ILE A 117 21.97 -0.13 20.20
CA ILE A 117 22.79 -1.35 20.37
C ILE A 117 23.82 -1.51 19.24
N GLY A 118 23.85 -0.61 18.29
CA GLY A 118 24.85 -0.63 17.21
C GLY A 118 24.55 0.38 16.10
N VAL A 119 25.55 0.54 15.25
CA VAL A 119 25.47 1.38 14.06
C VAL A 119 26.22 0.68 12.92
N ILE A 120 25.64 0.70 11.72
CA ILE A 120 26.31 0.33 10.48
C ILE A 120 26.68 1.62 9.79
N THR A 121 27.98 1.84 9.56
CA THR A 121 28.53 3.04 8.92
C THR A 121 28.90 2.80 7.45
N ASN A 122 29.30 3.88 6.76
CA ASN A 122 29.70 3.83 5.33
C ASN A 122 28.56 3.39 4.41
N THR A 123 27.36 3.92 4.67
CA THR A 123 26.16 3.66 3.89
C THR A 123 25.59 4.98 3.37
N ASN A 124 26.35 5.66 2.50
CA ASN A 124 26.04 7.02 2.06
C ASN A 124 24.75 7.10 1.23
N GLY A 125 23.77 7.84 1.74
CA GLY A 125 22.42 7.90 1.17
C GLY A 125 21.69 6.58 1.32
N VAL A 126 21.81 5.94 2.49
CA VAL A 126 21.11 4.67 2.77
C VAL A 126 19.61 4.84 2.72
N HIS A 127 18.95 3.93 2.00
CA HIS A 127 17.50 3.81 1.92
C HIS A 127 17.02 2.57 2.67
N GLY A 128 17.24 1.38 2.12
CA GLY A 128 16.69 0.12 2.62
C GLY A 128 17.71 -0.76 3.34
N ILE A 129 17.18 -1.72 4.10
CA ILE A 129 17.93 -2.77 4.80
C ILE A 129 17.30 -4.13 4.50
N ALA A 130 18.12 -5.15 4.22
CA ALA A 130 17.70 -6.53 4.04
C ALA A 130 18.46 -7.45 4.99
N LEU A 131 17.79 -8.42 5.61
CA LEU A 131 18.40 -9.37 6.54
C LEU A 131 18.47 -10.77 5.90
N ALA A 132 19.63 -11.18 5.41
CA ALA A 132 19.92 -12.52 4.89
C ALA A 132 20.40 -13.43 6.05
N LYS A 133 19.54 -13.63 7.06
CA LYS A 133 19.84 -14.35 8.31
C LYS A 133 20.49 -15.73 8.13
N PRO A 134 20.08 -16.57 7.15
CA PRO A 134 20.74 -17.86 6.92
C PRO A 134 22.23 -17.75 6.55
N PHE A 135 22.69 -16.57 6.12
CA PHE A 135 24.08 -16.29 5.79
C PHE A 135 24.80 -15.49 6.89
N GLY A 136 24.11 -15.13 7.97
CA GLY A 136 24.65 -14.27 9.03
C GLY A 136 24.92 -12.84 8.57
N LYS A 137 24.30 -12.41 7.45
CA LYS A 137 24.55 -11.11 6.81
C LYS A 137 23.32 -10.26 6.69
N GLY A 138 23.53 -8.95 6.70
CA GLY A 138 22.57 -7.98 6.24
C GLY A 138 23.11 -7.15 5.10
N TYR A 139 22.24 -6.43 4.40
CA TYR A 139 22.57 -5.60 3.25
C TYR A 139 21.86 -4.26 3.35
N THR A 140 22.53 -3.20 2.91
CA THR A 140 21.90 -1.88 2.73
C THR A 140 21.94 -1.48 1.26
N SER A 141 20.95 -0.69 0.85
CA SER A 141 20.98 0.03 -0.43
C SER A 141 21.44 1.46 -0.17
N ASN A 142 22.46 1.92 -0.93
CA ASN A 142 23.10 3.21 -0.73
C ASN A 142 22.94 4.05 -2.00
N GLY A 143 21.87 4.84 -2.07
CA GLY A 143 21.45 5.53 -3.28
C GLY A 143 22.47 6.53 -3.81
N ARG A 144 23.21 7.25 -2.94
CA ARG A 144 24.21 8.22 -3.37
C ARG A 144 25.48 7.58 -3.94
N ASP A 145 25.82 6.39 -3.46
CA ASP A 145 27.03 5.67 -3.88
C ASP A 145 26.76 4.67 -4.99
N ASN A 146 25.48 4.48 -5.43
CA ASN A 146 25.09 3.45 -6.39
C ASN A 146 25.63 2.07 -6.00
N SER A 147 25.46 1.72 -4.73
CA SER A 147 26.03 0.50 -4.16
C SER A 147 25.12 -0.14 -3.11
N CYS A 148 25.42 -1.39 -2.76
CA CYS A 148 24.93 -2.05 -1.56
C CYS A 148 26.10 -2.33 -0.62
N THR A 149 25.88 -2.23 0.70
CA THR A 149 26.86 -2.65 1.70
C THR A 149 26.42 -3.95 2.34
N ALA A 150 27.22 -5.01 2.23
CA ALA A 150 27.05 -6.21 3.04
C ALA A 150 27.65 -5.98 4.44
N PHE A 151 26.95 -6.41 5.48
CA PHE A 151 27.43 -6.32 6.87
C PHE A 151 27.14 -7.60 7.64
N ASP A 152 27.94 -7.86 8.65
CA ASP A 152 27.82 -9.00 9.56
C ASP A 152 26.76 -8.72 10.61
N LEU A 153 25.74 -9.59 10.77
CA LEU A 153 24.63 -9.41 11.70
C LEU A 153 25.02 -9.53 13.18
N LYS A 154 26.15 -10.17 13.49
CA LYS A 154 26.64 -10.34 14.85
C LYS A 154 27.45 -9.13 15.31
N THR A 155 28.32 -8.63 14.42
CA THR A 155 29.26 -7.55 14.76
C THR A 155 28.83 -6.19 14.27
N ASN A 156 27.82 -6.11 13.40
CA ASN A 156 27.31 -4.90 12.72
C ASN A 156 28.37 -4.20 11.86
N LYS A 157 29.45 -4.89 11.48
CA LYS A 157 30.54 -4.33 10.69
C LYS A 157 30.33 -4.57 9.21
N ALA A 158 30.62 -3.58 8.39
CA ALA A 158 30.65 -3.74 6.93
C ALA A 158 31.66 -4.81 6.52
N ILE A 159 31.26 -5.69 5.60
CA ILE A 159 32.06 -6.78 5.04
C ILE A 159 32.53 -6.42 3.63
N ALA A 160 31.60 -5.92 2.79
CA ALA A 160 31.84 -5.63 1.40
C ALA A 160 30.98 -4.47 0.91
N THR A 161 31.48 -3.75 -0.09
CA THR A 161 30.70 -2.82 -0.91
C THR A 161 30.50 -3.45 -2.28
N ILE A 162 29.25 -3.50 -2.72
CA ILE A 162 28.81 -4.21 -3.93
C ILE A 162 28.23 -3.17 -4.89
N PRO A 163 28.74 -3.02 -6.11
CA PRO A 163 28.15 -2.12 -7.09
C PRO A 163 26.70 -2.50 -7.40
N ALA A 164 25.83 -1.51 -7.51
CA ALA A 164 24.43 -1.67 -7.90
C ALA A 164 24.09 -0.78 -9.10
N GLY A 165 22.84 -0.76 -9.55
CA GLY A 165 22.36 0.23 -10.50
C GLY A 165 22.32 1.64 -9.89
N THR A 166 21.80 2.61 -10.65
CA THR A 166 21.77 4.02 -10.19
C THR A 166 20.64 4.26 -9.20
N ASN A 167 21.02 4.80 -8.04
CA ASN A 167 20.12 5.09 -6.93
C ASN A 167 19.34 3.85 -6.45
N PRO A 168 20.04 2.83 -5.89
CA PRO A 168 19.39 1.72 -5.23
C PRO A 168 18.59 2.22 -4.02
N ASP A 169 17.32 1.82 -3.96
CA ASP A 169 16.29 2.28 -3.02
C ASP A 169 15.83 1.11 -2.14
N ALA A 170 14.64 0.57 -2.34
CA ALA A 170 14.20 -0.59 -1.59
C ALA A 170 15.10 -1.81 -1.85
N ILE A 171 15.26 -2.63 -0.81
CA ILE A 171 16.09 -3.84 -0.85
C ILE A 171 15.46 -4.91 0.05
N PHE A 172 15.43 -6.16 -0.36
CA PHE A 172 14.98 -7.26 0.49
C PHE A 172 15.69 -8.57 0.17
N TYR A 173 15.64 -9.51 1.11
CA TYR A 173 16.13 -10.88 0.94
C TYR A 173 14.96 -11.82 0.64
N ASP A 174 15.03 -12.53 -0.47
CA ASP A 174 14.08 -13.58 -0.83
C ASP A 174 14.60 -14.95 -0.35
N SER A 175 13.83 -15.57 0.54
CA SER A 175 14.18 -16.87 1.12
C SER A 175 14.07 -18.04 0.15
N PHE A 176 13.26 -17.91 -0.91
CA PHE A 176 13.08 -18.95 -1.93
C PHE A 176 14.32 -19.03 -2.83
N SER A 177 14.70 -17.95 -3.48
CA SER A 177 15.88 -17.90 -4.34
C SER A 177 17.19 -17.80 -3.55
N LYS A 178 17.12 -17.46 -2.25
CA LYS A 178 18.25 -17.17 -1.39
C LYS A 178 19.11 -16.02 -1.94
N LYS A 179 18.49 -15.01 -2.50
CA LYS A 179 19.12 -13.83 -3.09
C LYS A 179 18.61 -12.55 -2.45
N VAL A 180 19.43 -11.50 -2.55
CA VAL A 180 19.06 -10.14 -2.19
C VAL A 180 18.76 -9.37 -3.47
N TYR A 181 17.67 -8.63 -3.47
CA TYR A 181 17.22 -7.79 -4.57
C TYR A 181 17.26 -6.34 -4.13
N ALA A 182 18.03 -5.51 -4.81
CA ALA A 182 18.06 -4.06 -4.64
C ALA A 182 17.42 -3.41 -5.86
N PHE A 183 16.42 -2.58 -5.64
CA PHE A 183 15.65 -1.90 -6.69
C PHE A 183 16.26 -0.53 -6.95
N ASN A 184 16.68 -0.27 -8.18
CA ASN A 184 17.46 0.90 -8.56
C ASN A 184 16.53 1.92 -9.24
N GLY A 185 16.13 2.95 -8.51
CA GLY A 185 15.08 3.89 -8.94
C GLY A 185 15.43 4.67 -10.21
N ARG A 186 16.69 5.09 -10.39
CA ARG A 186 17.09 5.89 -11.56
C ARG A 186 17.47 5.06 -12.77
N SER A 187 18.14 3.91 -12.60
CA SER A 187 18.43 3.00 -13.70
C SER A 187 17.27 2.12 -14.12
N GLN A 188 16.16 2.11 -13.36
CA GLN A 188 14.92 1.38 -13.65
C GLN A 188 15.15 -0.13 -13.82
N ASP A 189 15.97 -0.68 -12.94
CA ASP A 189 16.31 -2.09 -12.91
C ASP A 189 16.42 -2.63 -11.47
N ALA A 190 16.66 -3.93 -11.31
CA ALA A 190 16.97 -4.53 -10.03
C ALA A 190 18.33 -5.22 -10.09
N THR A 191 19.17 -4.99 -9.09
CA THR A 191 20.42 -5.71 -8.87
C THR A 191 20.15 -6.93 -7.99
N VAL A 192 20.57 -8.13 -8.44
CA VAL A 192 20.45 -9.37 -7.70
C VAL A 192 21.81 -9.78 -7.15
N ILE A 193 21.89 -9.93 -5.82
CA ILE A 193 23.14 -10.25 -5.10
C ILE A 193 23.05 -11.65 -4.51
N ASP A 194 24.12 -12.43 -4.65
CA ASP A 194 24.28 -13.72 -3.97
C ASP A 194 24.92 -13.54 -2.60
N PRO A 195 24.21 -13.78 -1.46
CA PRO A 195 24.78 -13.64 -0.14
C PRO A 195 25.91 -14.61 0.20
N ALA A 196 26.02 -15.72 -0.52
CA ALA A 196 27.12 -16.67 -0.31
C ALA A 196 28.46 -16.08 -0.76
N THR A 197 28.45 -15.22 -1.78
CA THR A 197 29.67 -14.69 -2.41
C THR A 197 29.81 -13.18 -2.36
N ASP A 198 28.76 -12.46 -1.96
CA ASP A 198 28.62 -11.00 -2.02
C ASP A 198 28.85 -10.43 -3.43
N LYS A 199 28.40 -11.17 -4.46
CA LYS A 199 28.56 -10.76 -5.86
C LYS A 199 27.20 -10.56 -6.52
N VAL A 200 27.14 -9.62 -7.45
CA VAL A 200 26.00 -9.46 -8.36
C VAL A 200 25.94 -10.68 -9.29
N VAL A 201 24.78 -11.31 -9.36
CA VAL A 201 24.52 -12.48 -10.22
C VAL A 201 23.59 -12.17 -11.38
N ALA A 202 22.81 -11.10 -11.29
CA ALA A 202 21.96 -10.62 -12.36
C ALA A 202 21.60 -9.14 -12.19
N THR A 203 21.26 -8.50 -13.32
CA THR A 203 20.56 -7.21 -13.37
C THR A 203 19.29 -7.40 -14.17
N ILE A 204 18.15 -7.01 -13.62
CA ILE A 204 16.83 -7.22 -14.22
C ILE A 204 16.28 -5.89 -14.69
N PRO A 205 16.18 -5.62 -16.00
CA PRO A 205 15.53 -4.41 -16.51
C PRO A 205 14.04 -4.40 -16.13
N LEU A 206 13.58 -3.34 -15.46
CA LEU A 206 12.19 -3.19 -15.05
C LEU A 206 11.43 -2.22 -15.95
N GLY A 207 12.12 -1.28 -16.62
CA GLY A 207 11.52 -0.34 -17.57
C GLY A 207 10.61 0.70 -16.95
N ALA A 208 10.66 0.87 -15.64
CA ALA A 208 9.96 1.88 -14.85
C ALA A 208 10.70 2.05 -13.52
N LYS A 209 10.49 3.18 -12.83
CA LYS A 209 11.06 3.40 -11.49
C LYS A 209 10.48 2.34 -10.52
N PRO A 210 11.31 1.40 -10.03
CA PRO A 210 10.87 0.48 -8.99
C PRO A 210 10.86 1.16 -7.63
N GLU A 211 9.89 0.79 -6.81
CA GLU A 211 9.81 1.12 -5.39
C GLU A 211 9.88 -0.18 -4.57
N THR A 212 8.98 -0.38 -3.63
CA THR A 212 8.99 -1.58 -2.77
C THR A 212 8.74 -2.87 -3.57
N GLY A 213 9.45 -3.93 -3.18
CA GLY A 213 9.23 -5.28 -3.70
C GLY A 213 9.04 -6.31 -2.59
N VAL A 214 8.22 -7.33 -2.85
CA VAL A 214 7.95 -8.46 -1.96
C VAL A 214 7.98 -9.78 -2.69
N SER A 215 8.20 -10.88 -1.95
CA SER A 215 8.21 -12.26 -2.48
C SER A 215 7.01 -13.05 -1.98
N ASP A 216 6.42 -13.90 -2.83
CA ASP A 216 5.43 -14.90 -2.42
C ASP A 216 6.05 -16.08 -1.65
N GLY A 217 7.37 -16.16 -1.60
CA GLY A 217 8.10 -17.30 -1.03
C GLY A 217 8.02 -18.59 -1.85
N LYS A 218 7.51 -18.53 -3.08
CA LYS A 218 7.28 -19.68 -3.97
C LYS A 218 7.89 -19.46 -5.36
N GLY A 219 8.66 -18.38 -5.56
CA GLY A 219 9.40 -18.11 -6.78
C GLY A 219 8.94 -16.90 -7.57
N LYS A 220 7.96 -16.13 -7.09
CA LYS A 220 7.59 -14.86 -7.70
C LYS A 220 7.94 -13.70 -6.78
N ILE A 221 8.44 -12.64 -7.40
CA ILE A 221 8.71 -11.35 -6.75
C ILE A 221 7.79 -10.32 -7.40
N PHE A 222 7.14 -9.52 -6.58
CA PHE A 222 6.24 -8.45 -6.98
C PHE A 222 6.90 -7.12 -6.65
N VAL A 223 6.90 -6.18 -7.60
CA VAL A 223 7.58 -4.89 -7.46
C VAL A 223 6.63 -3.79 -7.92
N ASN A 224 6.44 -2.78 -7.09
CA ASN A 224 5.76 -1.55 -7.48
C ASN A 224 6.57 -0.81 -8.55
N ALA A 225 5.96 -0.53 -9.69
CA ALA A 225 6.51 0.33 -10.74
C ALA A 225 5.82 1.71 -10.66
N GLU A 226 6.43 2.63 -9.91
CA GLU A 226 5.85 3.90 -9.52
C GLU A 226 5.42 4.75 -10.72
N THR A 227 6.29 4.90 -11.71
CA THR A 227 6.07 5.80 -12.86
C THR A 227 5.05 5.28 -13.88
N THR A 228 4.70 3.99 -13.84
CA THR A 228 3.73 3.37 -14.77
C THR A 228 2.45 2.89 -14.09
N ASN A 229 2.39 2.97 -12.75
CA ASN A 229 1.28 2.46 -11.94
C ASN A 229 0.99 0.98 -12.22
N GLU A 230 2.06 0.18 -12.24
CA GLU A 230 2.00 -1.26 -12.50
C GLU A 230 2.63 -2.07 -11.38
N MET A 231 2.15 -3.29 -11.23
CA MET A 231 2.79 -4.35 -10.46
C MET A 231 3.63 -5.21 -11.41
N VAL A 232 4.95 -5.15 -11.30
CA VAL A 232 5.87 -5.99 -12.08
C VAL A 232 6.07 -7.31 -11.37
N VAL A 233 5.91 -8.42 -12.09
CA VAL A 233 6.10 -9.78 -11.56
C VAL A 233 7.38 -10.37 -12.15
N ILE A 234 8.28 -10.80 -11.28
CA ILE A 234 9.60 -11.37 -11.66
C ILE A 234 9.64 -12.84 -11.24
N ASP A 235 10.20 -13.69 -12.08
CA ASP A 235 10.60 -15.06 -11.74
C ASP A 235 11.93 -15.05 -11.00
N ALA A 236 11.91 -15.52 -9.75
CA ALA A 236 13.09 -15.50 -8.87
C ALA A 236 14.20 -16.52 -9.26
N ASN A 237 13.88 -17.50 -10.11
CA ASN A 237 14.87 -18.47 -10.62
C ASN A 237 15.57 -18.00 -11.89
N THR A 238 14.79 -17.41 -12.81
CA THR A 238 15.29 -17.02 -14.13
C THR A 238 15.65 -15.55 -14.23
N TYR A 239 15.28 -14.73 -13.23
CA TYR A 239 15.47 -13.28 -13.19
C TYR A 239 14.79 -12.54 -14.35
N LYS A 240 13.65 -13.06 -14.82
CA LYS A 240 12.89 -12.47 -15.94
C LYS A 240 11.59 -11.86 -15.46
N VAL A 241 11.22 -10.76 -16.05
CA VAL A 241 9.87 -10.21 -15.89
C VAL A 241 8.88 -11.15 -16.57
N LEU A 242 7.91 -11.66 -15.80
CA LEU A 242 6.85 -12.56 -16.27
C LEU A 242 5.62 -11.81 -16.74
N ASN A 243 5.20 -10.83 -15.95
CA ASN A 243 3.96 -10.09 -16.15
C ASN A 243 4.10 -8.65 -15.66
N ARG A 244 3.17 -7.81 -16.13
CA ARG A 244 2.87 -6.48 -15.61
C ARG A 244 1.37 -6.37 -15.41
N TYR A 245 0.95 -6.06 -14.22
CA TYR A 245 -0.46 -5.88 -13.89
C TYR A 245 -0.72 -4.41 -13.60
N LYS A 246 -1.75 -3.84 -14.21
CA LYS A 246 -2.12 -2.46 -13.93
C LYS A 246 -2.74 -2.34 -12.53
N ILE A 247 -2.29 -1.36 -11.76
CA ILE A 247 -2.86 -1.02 -10.45
C ILE A 247 -4.02 -0.04 -10.70
N GLU A 248 -5.23 -0.59 -10.89
CA GLU A 248 -6.40 0.20 -11.27
C GLU A 248 -6.88 1.09 -10.13
N GLY A 249 -6.84 2.39 -10.36
CA GLY A 249 -7.26 3.41 -9.40
C GLY A 249 -6.23 3.71 -8.30
N GLY A 250 -5.00 3.18 -8.41
CA GLY A 250 -3.85 3.60 -7.64
C GLY A 250 -2.87 4.40 -8.50
N GLU A 251 -2.26 5.45 -7.94
CA GLU A 251 -1.25 6.29 -8.57
C GLU A 251 -0.01 6.40 -7.68
N GLU A 252 1.18 6.35 -8.30
CA GLU A 252 2.48 6.36 -7.61
C GLU A 252 2.52 5.29 -6.49
N PRO A 253 2.46 3.97 -6.84
CA PRO A 253 2.54 2.91 -5.85
C PRO A 253 3.93 2.89 -5.20
N THR A 254 3.98 3.04 -3.88
CA THR A 254 5.19 3.10 -3.06
C THR A 254 5.27 1.93 -2.09
N GLY A 255 4.42 1.89 -1.07
CA GLY A 255 4.37 0.81 -0.09
C GLY A 255 3.78 -0.49 -0.64
N LEU A 256 4.31 -1.63 -0.20
CA LEU A 256 3.85 -2.95 -0.65
C LEU A 256 4.11 -4.00 0.41
N ASP A 257 3.11 -4.83 0.69
CA ASP A 257 3.30 -6.09 1.42
C ASP A 257 2.31 -7.16 0.93
N ILE A 258 2.50 -8.41 1.37
CA ILE A 258 1.76 -9.57 0.88
C ILE A 258 1.28 -10.50 2.00
N ASP A 259 0.01 -10.88 1.99
CA ASP A 259 -0.41 -12.11 2.66
C ASP A 259 -0.10 -13.33 1.77
N ARG A 260 0.95 -14.06 2.14
CA ARG A 260 1.37 -15.27 1.42
C ARG A 260 0.39 -16.44 1.54
N ALA A 261 -0.47 -16.44 2.54
CA ALA A 261 -1.47 -17.49 2.74
C ALA A 261 -2.62 -17.36 1.73
N THR A 262 -3.07 -16.15 1.49
CA THR A 262 -4.19 -15.84 0.58
C THR A 262 -3.72 -15.34 -0.79
N ASN A 263 -2.42 -15.05 -0.96
CA ASN A 263 -1.81 -14.39 -2.11
C ASN A 263 -2.44 -13.02 -2.40
N ARG A 264 -2.58 -12.18 -1.37
CA ARG A 264 -3.11 -10.82 -1.49
C ARG A 264 -2.00 -9.80 -1.30
N LEU A 265 -1.87 -8.91 -2.28
CA LEU A 265 -0.96 -7.77 -2.24
C LEU A 265 -1.72 -6.57 -1.70
N PHE A 266 -1.12 -5.88 -0.75
CA PHE A 266 -1.58 -4.61 -0.21
C PHE A 266 -0.67 -3.51 -0.76
N ILE A 267 -1.19 -2.65 -1.63
CA ILE A 267 -0.44 -1.68 -2.41
C ILE A 267 -0.82 -0.28 -1.97
N GLY A 268 0.09 0.42 -1.29
CA GLY A 268 -0.09 1.81 -0.90
C GLY A 268 0.33 2.74 -2.04
N CYS A 269 -0.57 3.62 -2.47
CA CYS A 269 -0.36 4.56 -3.57
C CYS A 269 -0.35 5.99 -3.02
N GLY A 270 0.84 6.62 -3.00
CA GLY A 270 1.04 7.98 -2.47
C GLY A 270 0.42 9.06 -3.32
N GLY A 271 0.45 8.92 -4.65
CA GLY A 271 0.00 9.94 -5.60
C GLY A 271 -1.47 10.31 -5.46
N ASN A 272 -2.33 9.34 -5.20
CA ASN A 272 -3.76 9.59 -5.03
C ASN A 272 -4.33 9.09 -3.69
N LYS A 273 -3.47 8.79 -2.71
CA LYS A 273 -3.85 8.42 -1.33
C LYS A 273 -4.81 7.23 -1.28
N THR A 274 -4.45 6.18 -2.00
CA THR A 274 -5.29 4.99 -2.16
C THR A 274 -4.49 3.74 -1.77
N MET A 275 -5.08 2.82 -1.02
CA MET A 275 -4.61 1.45 -0.93
C MET A 275 -5.41 0.57 -1.89
N VAL A 276 -4.73 -0.15 -2.77
CA VAL A 276 -5.32 -1.16 -3.65
C VAL A 276 -4.98 -2.54 -3.11
N VAL A 277 -5.96 -3.44 -3.05
CA VAL A 277 -5.75 -4.86 -2.77
C VAL A 277 -5.83 -5.63 -4.07
N MET A 278 -4.78 -6.41 -4.38
CA MET A 278 -4.65 -7.14 -5.63
C MET A 278 -4.42 -8.64 -5.38
N ASP A 279 -5.02 -9.47 -6.23
CA ASP A 279 -4.73 -10.91 -6.27
C ASP A 279 -3.37 -11.14 -6.97
N ALA A 280 -2.36 -11.58 -6.23
CA ALA A 280 -1.02 -11.84 -6.72
C ALA A 280 -0.95 -12.96 -7.79
N THR A 281 -1.96 -13.81 -7.88
CA THR A 281 -1.96 -14.95 -8.81
C THR A 281 -2.25 -14.53 -10.25
N ASN A 282 -3.07 -13.48 -10.44
CA ASN A 282 -3.60 -13.08 -11.74
C ASN A 282 -3.62 -11.55 -11.98
N GLY A 283 -3.26 -10.73 -10.97
CA GLY A 283 -3.24 -9.27 -11.07
C GLY A 283 -4.61 -8.60 -10.99
N LYS A 284 -5.67 -9.33 -10.60
CA LYS A 284 -7.00 -8.75 -10.42
C LYS A 284 -7.02 -7.78 -9.25
N ASN A 285 -7.43 -6.55 -9.50
CA ASN A 285 -7.71 -5.58 -8.44
C ASN A 285 -9.03 -5.96 -7.76
N LEU A 286 -9.00 -6.24 -6.46
CA LEU A 286 -10.14 -6.74 -5.68
C LEU A 286 -10.94 -5.60 -5.07
N THR A 287 -10.27 -4.69 -4.42
CA THR A 287 -10.88 -3.52 -3.77
C THR A 287 -9.86 -2.40 -3.59
N LYS A 288 -10.34 -1.24 -3.17
CA LYS A 288 -9.52 -0.07 -2.83
C LYS A 288 -10.11 0.73 -1.68
N PHE A 289 -9.23 1.40 -0.94
CA PHE A 289 -9.58 2.25 0.20
C PHE A 289 -8.92 3.61 0.07
N SER A 290 -9.63 4.66 0.49
CA SER A 290 -9.00 5.96 0.69
C SER A 290 -8.18 5.92 1.98
N ILE A 291 -6.94 6.35 1.91
CA ILE A 291 -5.96 6.39 3.00
C ILE A 291 -5.29 7.78 3.04
N GLY A 292 -4.29 7.97 3.89
CA GLY A 292 -3.45 9.17 3.86
C GLY A 292 -2.38 9.12 2.76
N ASN A 293 -1.38 10.03 2.85
CA ASN A 293 -0.24 10.07 1.93
C ASN A 293 0.74 8.93 2.25
N CYS A 294 0.44 7.76 1.70
CA CYS A 294 1.15 6.51 1.98
C CYS A 294 2.54 6.47 1.36
N ASP A 295 3.50 5.93 2.12
CA ASP A 295 4.83 5.59 1.62
C ASP A 295 5.24 4.16 2.01
N GLY A 296 4.80 3.66 3.18
CA GLY A 296 5.08 2.32 3.65
C GLY A 296 3.84 1.48 3.93
N VAL A 297 3.92 0.18 3.65
CA VAL A 297 2.90 -0.81 3.98
C VAL A 297 3.54 -1.98 4.70
N ALA A 298 2.89 -2.48 5.76
CA ALA A 298 3.24 -3.70 6.46
C ALA A 298 2.00 -4.56 6.68
N PHE A 299 2.15 -5.87 6.62
CA PHE A 299 1.06 -6.82 6.88
C PHE A 299 1.40 -7.73 8.05
N ASP A 300 0.46 -7.85 8.99
CA ASP A 300 0.54 -8.79 10.10
C ASP A 300 -0.33 -10.02 9.78
N PRO A 301 0.28 -11.18 9.48
CA PRO A 301 -0.45 -12.37 9.11
C PRO A 301 -1.23 -13.02 10.27
N GLN A 302 -0.87 -12.74 11.52
CA GLN A 302 -1.56 -13.28 12.70
C GLN A 302 -2.82 -12.46 13.01
N LEU A 303 -2.72 -11.14 12.94
CA LEU A 303 -3.84 -10.24 13.17
C LEU A 303 -4.71 -10.05 11.93
N LYS A 304 -4.21 -10.44 10.74
CA LYS A 304 -4.84 -10.18 9.43
C LYS A 304 -5.08 -8.69 9.20
N LEU A 305 -4.10 -7.87 9.54
CA LEU A 305 -4.13 -6.42 9.40
C LEU A 305 -3.03 -5.94 8.47
N ALA A 306 -3.41 -5.12 7.50
CA ALA A 306 -2.50 -4.32 6.71
C ALA A 306 -2.46 -2.91 7.28
N TYR A 307 -1.26 -2.38 7.47
CA TYR A 307 -1.00 -1.04 7.98
C TYR A 307 -0.37 -0.20 6.88
N CYS A 308 -0.85 0.99 6.71
CA CYS A 308 -0.28 1.95 5.79
C CYS A 308 0.17 3.19 6.56
N SER A 309 1.47 3.43 6.61
CA SER A 309 2.02 4.65 7.22
C SER A 309 1.89 5.83 6.27
N ASN A 310 1.30 6.89 6.76
CA ASN A 310 0.99 8.07 5.98
C ASN A 310 1.82 9.25 6.46
N GLY A 311 2.53 9.90 5.56
CA GLY A 311 3.36 11.06 5.88
C GLY A 311 2.59 12.28 6.44
N ASP A 312 1.26 12.24 6.41
CA ASP A 312 0.38 13.26 7.01
C ASP A 312 0.15 13.09 8.52
N GLY A 313 0.82 12.14 9.17
CA GLY A 313 0.73 11.90 10.61
C GLY A 313 -0.38 10.93 11.00
N THR A 314 -0.72 10.01 10.10
CA THR A 314 -1.69 8.96 10.36
C THR A 314 -1.19 7.59 9.92
N MET A 315 -1.81 6.54 10.45
CA MET A 315 -1.62 5.16 10.00
C MET A 315 -2.99 4.55 9.71
N SER A 316 -3.24 4.19 8.46
CA SER A 316 -4.48 3.52 8.05
C SER A 316 -4.41 2.03 8.35
N VAL A 317 -5.48 1.46 8.90
CA VAL A 317 -5.57 0.04 9.26
C VAL A 317 -6.67 -0.63 8.44
N ILE A 318 -6.30 -1.64 7.66
CA ILE A 318 -7.20 -2.43 6.82
C ILE A 318 -7.17 -3.87 7.30
N LYS A 319 -8.33 -4.46 7.51
CA LYS A 319 -8.49 -5.87 7.91
C LYS A 319 -8.76 -6.74 6.70
N GLU A 320 -8.02 -7.82 6.58
CA GLU A 320 -8.37 -8.94 5.72
C GLU A 320 -9.34 -9.87 6.48
N VAL A 321 -10.64 -9.77 6.18
CA VAL A 321 -11.69 -10.60 6.79
C VAL A 321 -11.66 -12.00 6.16
N SER A 322 -11.44 -12.05 4.87
CA SER A 322 -11.21 -13.27 4.10
C SER A 322 -10.36 -12.92 2.85
N ALA A 323 -10.00 -13.92 2.06
CA ALA A 323 -9.24 -13.70 0.82
C ALA A 323 -9.92 -12.74 -0.17
N ASP A 324 -11.23 -12.57 -0.09
CA ASP A 324 -12.00 -11.72 -1.02
C ASP A 324 -12.78 -10.58 -0.32
N GLN A 325 -12.61 -10.46 1.00
CA GLN A 325 -13.32 -9.45 1.79
C GLN A 325 -12.36 -8.68 2.70
N PHE A 326 -12.38 -7.35 2.57
CA PHE A 326 -11.50 -6.43 3.29
C PHE A 326 -12.30 -5.29 3.87
N GLU A 327 -11.85 -4.75 5.00
CA GLU A 327 -12.53 -3.67 5.71
C GLU A 327 -11.52 -2.60 6.14
N PHE A 328 -11.82 -1.34 5.87
CA PHE A 328 -11.11 -0.21 6.51
C PHE A 328 -11.58 -0.10 7.96
N ILE A 329 -10.67 -0.26 8.89
CA ILE A 329 -11.00 -0.25 10.32
C ILE A 329 -10.92 1.16 10.88
N GLU A 330 -9.76 1.80 10.76
CA GLU A 330 -9.53 3.13 11.31
C GLU A 330 -8.29 3.80 10.71
N SER A 331 -8.17 5.09 10.99
CA SER A 331 -6.93 5.84 10.84
C SER A 331 -6.42 6.21 12.25
N VAL A 332 -5.28 5.65 12.62
CA VAL A 332 -4.63 5.86 13.91
C VAL A 332 -3.78 7.13 13.82
N PRO A 333 -3.93 8.12 14.70
CA PRO A 333 -3.01 9.26 14.75
C PRO A 333 -1.59 8.81 15.08
N THR A 334 -0.63 9.29 14.30
CA THR A 334 0.82 9.11 14.49
C THR A 334 1.49 10.48 14.43
N GLU A 335 2.70 10.57 13.89
CA GLU A 335 3.41 11.85 13.74
C GLU A 335 3.61 12.26 12.29
N LEU A 336 3.63 13.56 12.04
CA LEU A 336 3.93 14.11 10.71
C LEU A 336 5.29 13.60 10.22
N GLY A 337 5.33 13.13 8.98
CA GLY A 337 6.53 12.56 8.37
C GLY A 337 6.83 11.10 8.73
N ALA A 338 6.05 10.44 9.60
CA ALA A 338 6.14 9.02 9.91
C ALA A 338 5.58 8.19 8.73
N ARG A 339 6.31 8.15 7.62
CA ARG A 339 5.82 7.67 6.31
C ARG A 339 6.19 6.23 5.95
N THR A 340 7.26 5.69 6.54
CA THR A 340 7.66 4.29 6.40
C THR A 340 7.35 3.50 7.68
N ILE A 341 7.30 2.17 7.60
CA ILE A 341 6.81 1.33 8.69
C ILE A 341 7.52 -0.02 8.75
N GLY A 342 7.82 -0.49 9.94
CA GLY A 342 8.22 -1.85 10.23
C GLY A 342 7.31 -2.48 11.27
N VAL A 343 6.99 -3.76 11.13
CA VAL A 343 6.16 -4.52 12.07
C VAL A 343 7.01 -5.55 12.81
N ASP A 344 6.87 -5.61 14.13
CA ASP A 344 7.35 -6.71 14.96
C ASP A 344 6.26 -7.79 15.03
N LEU A 345 6.44 -8.88 14.30
CA LEU A 345 5.48 -9.99 14.24
C LEU A 345 5.42 -10.84 15.54
N VAL A 346 6.27 -10.55 16.54
CA VAL A 346 6.26 -11.22 17.86
C VAL A 346 5.38 -10.45 18.85
N THR A 347 5.53 -9.13 18.88
CA THR A 347 4.78 -8.24 19.78
C THR A 347 3.58 -7.57 19.14
N HIS A 348 3.51 -7.60 17.80
CA HIS A 348 2.55 -6.86 16.98
C HIS A 348 2.67 -5.33 17.08
N HIS A 349 3.81 -4.84 17.57
CA HIS A 349 4.12 -3.42 17.59
C HIS A 349 4.63 -2.94 16.21
N LEU A 350 4.39 -1.68 15.94
CA LEU A 350 4.75 -1.03 14.71
C LEU A 350 5.74 0.09 15.02
N PHE A 351 6.71 0.27 14.16
CA PHE A 351 7.78 1.23 14.33
C PHE A 351 7.86 2.13 13.09
N LEU A 352 7.75 3.44 13.29
CA LEU A 352 7.68 4.44 12.25
C LEU A 352 8.77 5.51 12.48
N PRO A 353 9.77 5.64 11.60
CA PRO A 353 10.80 6.65 11.73
C PRO A 353 10.27 8.03 11.32
N THR A 354 10.60 9.06 12.07
CA THR A 354 10.29 10.46 11.77
C THR A 354 11.23 11.43 12.48
N ALA A 355 11.04 12.72 12.25
CA ALA A 355 11.70 13.80 12.96
C ALA A 355 10.75 15.01 13.05
N GLN A 356 11.07 16.00 13.88
CA GLN A 356 10.38 17.26 13.84
C GLN A 356 10.60 17.95 12.49
N LEU A 357 9.54 18.45 11.90
CA LEU A 357 9.52 19.08 10.58
C LEU A 357 9.13 20.55 10.72
N GLU A 358 9.94 21.44 10.15
CA GLU A 358 9.63 22.85 10.01
C GLU A 358 9.10 23.14 8.62
N ALA A 359 8.01 23.92 8.56
CA ALA A 359 7.50 24.40 7.29
C ALA A 359 8.50 25.35 6.63
N VAL A 360 8.72 25.16 5.34
CA VAL A 360 9.54 26.06 4.52
C VAL A 360 8.60 27.00 3.77
N ALA A 361 8.87 28.30 3.81
CA ALA A 361 8.07 29.28 3.08
C ALA A 361 8.15 29.03 1.57
N PRO A 362 7.03 29.08 0.83
CA PRO A 362 7.03 29.01 -0.62
C PRO A 362 7.86 30.14 -1.24
N THR A 363 8.52 29.84 -2.36
CA THR A 363 9.21 30.82 -3.20
C THR A 363 8.60 30.85 -4.59
N ALA A 364 8.94 31.87 -5.39
CA ALA A 364 8.48 31.93 -6.78
C ALA A 364 8.95 30.73 -7.63
N GLU A 365 10.09 30.14 -7.25
CA GLU A 365 10.69 28.98 -7.94
C GLU A 365 10.20 27.64 -7.40
N ASN A 366 9.69 27.63 -6.14
CA ASN A 366 9.16 26.44 -5.50
C ASN A 366 7.91 26.79 -4.67
N ALA A 367 6.75 26.60 -5.28
CA ALA A 367 5.45 26.90 -4.67
C ALA A 367 5.08 25.92 -3.54
N HIS A 368 5.68 24.72 -3.52
CA HIS A 368 5.37 23.66 -2.55
C HIS A 368 6.67 23.03 -2.01
N PRO A 369 7.46 23.78 -1.22
CA PRO A 369 8.71 23.24 -0.69
C PRO A 369 8.43 22.12 0.30
N ARG A 370 9.28 21.10 0.29
CA ARG A 370 9.22 20.05 1.30
C ARG A 370 9.59 20.64 2.66
N PRO A 371 8.91 20.24 3.75
CA PRO A 371 9.30 20.61 5.10
C PRO A 371 10.76 20.23 5.37
N LYS A 372 11.44 21.01 6.16
CA LYS A 372 12.83 20.78 6.55
C LYS A 372 12.87 20.07 7.91
N MET A 373 13.70 19.04 8.00
CA MET A 373 13.93 18.34 9.25
C MET A 373 14.70 19.25 10.23
N VAL A 374 14.25 19.30 11.49
CA VAL A 374 14.97 19.92 12.59
C VAL A 374 16.13 19.01 13.00
N PRO A 375 17.38 19.46 12.96
CA PRO A 375 18.53 18.63 13.32
C PRO A 375 18.45 18.07 14.74
N GLY A 376 18.84 16.80 14.93
CA GLY A 376 18.87 16.16 16.24
C GLY A 376 17.51 15.73 16.81
N THR A 377 16.44 15.79 16.01
CA THR A 377 15.07 15.40 16.42
C THR A 377 14.62 14.05 15.85
N PHE A 378 15.48 13.35 15.14
CA PHE A 378 15.15 12.05 14.58
C PHE A 378 14.80 11.05 15.68
N HIS A 379 13.73 10.32 15.49
CA HIS A 379 13.24 9.30 16.43
C HIS A 379 12.40 8.25 15.71
N VAL A 380 12.12 7.17 16.38
CA VAL A 380 11.19 6.13 15.95
C VAL A 380 9.97 6.13 16.85
N VAL A 381 8.80 6.34 16.28
CA VAL A 381 7.51 6.23 16.98
C VAL A 381 7.16 4.75 17.09
N GLU A 382 6.90 4.28 18.30
CA GLU A 382 6.37 2.94 18.57
C GLU A 382 4.86 3.01 18.72
N VAL A 383 4.14 2.23 17.95
CA VAL A 383 2.67 2.12 17.98
C VAL A 383 2.27 0.70 18.38
N GLY A 384 1.32 0.59 19.30
CA GLY A 384 0.83 -0.69 19.80
C GLY A 384 -0.52 -0.55 20.50
N LYS A 385 -0.95 -1.63 21.19
CA LYS A 385 -2.22 -1.66 21.94
C LYS A 385 -2.00 -1.51 23.42
#